data_559c35bf858b25d05b4f28dd8591af8f
#
_entry.id   559c35bf858b25d05b4f28dd8591af8f
#
_cell.length_a   1.000
_cell.length_b   1.000
_cell.length_c   1.000
_cell.angle_alpha   90.00
_cell.angle_beta   90.00
_cell.angle_gamma   90.00
#
_symmetry.space_group_name_H-M   'P 1'
#
loop_
_entity.id
_entity.type
_entity.pdbx_description
1 polymer ?
#
loop_
_entity_poly.entity_id
_entity_poly.type
_entity_poly.pdbx_seq_one_letter_code
_entity_poly.pdbx_strand_id
1 'polypeptide(L)'
;MAGLKGKRERSKVQMALEQVDMQDFSQRKIGQLSGGMKRRVGIAQALVGNPQILIVDEPTAGLDPEERVRFRSVLSRFAKDGRTVLLSTHLVEDVYQLSERLAVLRKGKLFFTGTSQELLQSVHGKIKALKLSGEQELLELQKKAVVISTTYEGNQIKARFMDENNAYSVSPVAETLEDAYVYCMGGKAHE
;
A
#
# COMPACT_ATOMS: atom_id res chain seq x y z
N MET A 1 -26.45 3.43 13.98
CA MET A 1 -26.54 4.89 13.68
C MET A 1 -26.71 5.62 14.99
N ALA A 2 -25.69 6.37 15.42
CA ALA A 2 -25.84 7.27 16.54
C ALA A 2 -26.80 8.38 16.12
N GLY A 3 -27.96 8.48 16.78
CA GLY A 3 -29.02 9.45 16.47
C GLY A 3 -28.58 10.87 16.79
N LEU A 4 -27.89 11.50 15.84
CA LEU A 4 -27.43 12.87 15.94
C LEU A 4 -28.64 13.81 15.76
N LYS A 5 -29.12 14.46 16.84
CA LYS A 5 -30.20 15.43 16.83
C LYS A 5 -29.74 16.76 17.43
N GLY A 6 -29.65 17.81 16.59
CA GLY A 6 -29.41 19.19 17.04
C GLY A 6 -28.28 19.94 16.34
N LYS A 7 -28.09 21.22 16.69
CA LYS A 7 -27.05 22.10 16.07
C LYS A 7 -25.62 21.57 16.27
N ARG A 8 -25.33 21.00 17.44
CA ARG A 8 -24.00 20.48 17.81
C ARG A 8 -23.58 19.29 16.95
N GLU A 9 -24.54 18.49 16.54
CA GLU A 9 -24.32 17.31 15.73
C GLU A 9 -24.13 17.66 14.25
N ARG A 10 -24.87 18.63 13.76
CA ARG A 10 -24.65 19.18 12.40
C ARG A 10 -23.25 19.75 12.25
N SER A 11 -22.74 20.44 13.28
CA SER A 11 -21.36 20.95 13.30
C SER A 11 -20.34 19.82 13.21
N LYS A 12 -20.50 18.71 13.93
CA LYS A 12 -19.60 17.55 13.85
C LYS A 12 -19.58 16.90 12.46
N VAL A 13 -20.77 16.77 11.85
CA VAL A 13 -20.87 16.24 10.48
C VAL A 13 -20.17 17.17 9.50
N GLN A 14 -20.37 18.49 9.63
CA GLN A 14 -19.71 19.47 8.78
C GLN A 14 -18.18 19.38 8.90
N MET A 15 -17.65 19.35 10.13
CA MET A 15 -16.23 19.17 10.39
C MET A 15 -15.69 17.86 9.79
N ALA A 16 -16.42 16.76 9.91
CA ALA A 16 -16.00 15.49 9.34
C ALA A 16 -15.96 15.51 7.81
N LEU A 17 -16.92 16.19 7.17
CA LEU A 17 -16.92 16.40 5.71
C LEU A 17 -15.77 17.28 5.24
N GLU A 18 -15.44 18.33 5.99
CA GLU A 18 -14.29 19.21 5.73
C GLU A 18 -12.96 18.43 5.81
N GLN A 19 -12.80 17.54 6.80
CA GLN A 19 -11.60 16.72 6.96
C GLN A 19 -11.32 15.81 5.77
N VAL A 20 -12.36 15.43 5.02
CA VAL A 20 -12.25 14.55 3.85
C VAL A 20 -12.49 15.27 2.52
N ASP A 21 -12.50 16.60 2.51
CA ASP A 21 -12.71 17.47 1.34
C ASP A 21 -14.05 17.15 0.62
N MET A 22 -15.12 16.98 1.39
CA MET A 22 -16.47 16.64 0.87
C MET A 22 -17.54 17.66 1.25
N GLN A 23 -17.20 18.81 1.83
CA GLN A 23 -18.14 19.84 2.27
C GLN A 23 -19.03 20.36 1.14
N ASP A 24 -18.47 20.58 -0.06
CA ASP A 24 -19.17 21.12 -1.23
C ASP A 24 -20.19 20.11 -1.83
N PHE A 25 -20.07 18.86 -1.42
CA PHE A 25 -20.92 17.77 -1.89
C PHE A 25 -21.96 17.31 -0.83
N SER A 26 -22.07 18.02 0.29
CA SER A 26 -22.90 17.64 1.44
C SER A 26 -24.38 17.48 1.11
N GLN A 27 -24.86 18.14 0.04
CA GLN A 27 -26.26 18.07 -0.41
C GLN A 27 -26.50 17.02 -1.51
N ARG A 28 -25.44 16.37 -2.03
CA ARG A 28 -25.58 15.35 -3.07
C ARG A 28 -26.04 14.02 -2.48
N LYS A 29 -26.89 13.31 -3.23
CA LYS A 29 -27.27 11.95 -2.89
C LYS A 29 -26.08 11.00 -3.11
N ILE A 30 -25.92 9.97 -2.27
CA ILE A 30 -24.81 9.00 -2.35
C ILE A 30 -24.69 8.37 -3.75
N GLY A 31 -25.82 8.13 -4.43
CA GLY A 31 -25.84 7.59 -5.79
C GLY A 31 -25.16 8.49 -6.84
N GLN A 32 -25.02 9.78 -6.57
CA GLN A 32 -24.41 10.78 -7.46
C GLN A 32 -22.90 10.97 -7.20
N LEU A 33 -22.34 10.25 -6.24
CA LEU A 33 -20.93 10.34 -5.86
C LEU A 33 -20.10 9.30 -6.63
N SER A 34 -18.85 9.66 -6.98
CA SER A 34 -17.86 8.72 -7.51
C SER A 34 -17.49 7.65 -6.47
N GLY A 35 -16.79 6.60 -6.88
CA GLY A 35 -16.27 5.58 -5.97
C GLY A 35 -15.36 6.16 -4.88
N GLY A 36 -14.42 7.03 -5.27
CA GLY A 36 -13.54 7.73 -4.34
C GLY A 36 -14.28 8.67 -3.38
N MET A 37 -15.26 9.42 -3.89
CA MET A 37 -16.13 10.27 -3.05
C MET A 37 -16.93 9.45 -2.02
N LYS A 38 -17.49 8.30 -2.42
CA LYS A 38 -18.20 7.42 -1.49
C LYS A 38 -17.29 6.91 -0.37
N ARG A 39 -16.04 6.53 -0.70
CA ARG A 39 -15.06 6.11 0.30
C ARG A 39 -14.71 7.23 1.26
N ARG A 40 -14.50 8.45 0.78
CA ARG A 40 -14.26 9.63 1.63
C ARG A 40 -15.44 9.92 2.56
N VAL A 41 -16.68 9.80 2.08
CA VAL A 41 -17.87 9.90 2.94
C VAL A 41 -17.88 8.79 4.00
N GLY A 42 -17.46 7.57 3.67
CA GLY A 42 -17.31 6.47 4.64
C GLY A 42 -16.31 6.81 5.75
N ILE A 43 -15.17 7.42 5.40
CA ILE A 43 -14.22 7.93 6.42
C ILE A 43 -14.86 9.07 7.22
N ALA A 44 -15.51 10.04 6.59
CA ALA A 44 -16.20 11.11 7.32
C ALA A 44 -17.19 10.56 8.35
N GLN A 45 -17.94 9.52 7.99
CA GLN A 45 -18.85 8.84 8.90
C GLN A 45 -18.11 8.28 10.13
N ALA A 46 -16.95 7.67 9.95
CA ALA A 46 -16.12 7.17 11.04
C ALA A 46 -15.58 8.30 11.92
N LEU A 47 -15.25 9.44 11.32
CA LEU A 47 -14.66 10.60 12.02
C LEU A 47 -15.66 11.42 12.84
N VAL A 48 -16.98 11.34 12.58
CA VAL A 48 -18.02 12.09 13.33
C VAL A 48 -17.92 11.87 14.83
N GLY A 49 -17.54 10.66 15.26
CA GLY A 49 -17.36 10.27 16.67
C GLY A 49 -16.07 10.80 17.29
N ASN A 50 -15.21 11.49 16.53
CA ASN A 50 -13.87 11.92 16.94
C ASN A 50 -13.03 10.77 17.54
N PRO A 51 -12.84 9.66 16.81
CA PRO A 51 -12.15 8.48 17.31
C PRO A 51 -10.65 8.76 17.51
N GLN A 52 -10.03 8.01 18.44
CA GLN A 52 -8.58 8.00 18.62
C GLN A 52 -7.89 6.98 17.69
N ILE A 53 -8.64 5.97 17.24
CA ILE A 53 -8.16 4.91 16.35
C ILE A 53 -9.11 4.80 15.17
N LEU A 54 -8.54 4.82 13.97
CA LEU A 54 -9.25 4.59 12.71
C LEU A 54 -8.74 3.28 12.11
N ILE A 55 -9.65 2.34 11.85
CA ILE A 55 -9.33 1.05 11.22
C ILE A 55 -9.93 1.07 9.82
N VAL A 56 -9.11 0.85 8.80
CA VAL A 56 -9.51 0.86 7.39
C VAL A 56 -8.95 -0.36 6.66
N ASP A 57 -9.81 -0.99 5.89
CA ASP A 57 -9.49 -2.19 5.10
C ASP A 57 -9.42 -1.82 3.63
N GLU A 58 -8.27 -2.09 2.98
CA GLU A 58 -8.00 -1.82 1.56
C GLU A 58 -8.46 -0.43 1.08
N PRO A 59 -8.07 0.66 1.77
CA PRO A 59 -8.72 1.96 1.60
C PRO A 59 -8.54 2.57 0.20
N THR A 60 -7.46 2.25 -0.50
CA THR A 60 -7.11 2.84 -1.80
C THR A 60 -7.29 1.88 -2.97
N ALA A 61 -7.65 0.61 -2.73
CA ALA A 61 -7.84 -0.38 -3.78
C ALA A 61 -8.93 0.05 -4.78
N GLY A 62 -8.61 -0.02 -6.09
CA GLY A 62 -9.55 0.37 -7.15
C GLY A 62 -9.84 1.87 -7.26
N LEU A 63 -9.08 2.73 -6.57
CA LEU A 63 -9.07 4.16 -6.82
C LEU A 63 -8.10 4.51 -7.96
N ASP A 64 -8.44 5.55 -8.72
CA ASP A 64 -7.50 6.14 -9.66
C ASP A 64 -6.34 6.84 -8.91
N PRO A 65 -5.22 7.14 -9.60
CA PRO A 65 -4.04 7.71 -8.93
C PRO A 65 -4.32 9.03 -8.20
N GLU A 66 -5.15 9.91 -8.73
CA GLU A 66 -5.47 11.20 -8.13
C GLU A 66 -6.29 11.03 -6.84
N GLU A 67 -7.34 10.21 -6.87
CA GLU A 67 -8.15 9.90 -5.70
C GLU A 67 -7.33 9.17 -4.62
N ARG A 68 -6.36 8.31 -5.01
CA ARG A 68 -5.46 7.65 -4.08
C ARG A 68 -4.60 8.66 -3.31
N VAL A 69 -4.01 9.63 -4.00
CA VAL A 69 -3.23 10.71 -3.36
C VAL A 69 -4.10 11.52 -2.38
N ARG A 70 -5.32 11.88 -2.79
CA ARG A 70 -6.27 12.61 -1.93
C ARG A 70 -6.62 11.79 -0.68
N PHE A 71 -6.88 10.49 -0.87
CA PHE A 71 -7.24 9.61 0.24
C PHE A 71 -6.10 9.45 1.25
N ARG A 72 -4.86 9.26 0.77
CA ARG A 72 -3.65 9.21 1.61
C ARG A 72 -3.49 10.49 2.43
N SER A 73 -3.72 11.65 1.82
CA SER A 73 -3.66 12.94 2.51
C SER A 73 -4.66 13.03 3.66
N VAL A 74 -5.87 12.49 3.50
CA VAL A 74 -6.89 12.43 4.57
C VAL A 74 -6.40 11.57 5.74
N LEU A 75 -5.87 10.37 5.49
CA LEU A 75 -5.35 9.48 6.53
C LEU A 75 -4.15 10.09 7.26
N SER A 76 -3.22 10.70 6.51
CA SER A 76 -2.04 11.37 7.08
C SER A 76 -2.42 12.55 7.96
N ARG A 77 -3.41 13.36 7.57
CA ARG A 77 -3.93 14.46 8.40
C ARG A 77 -4.51 13.93 9.70
N PHE A 78 -5.30 12.86 9.63
CA PHE A 78 -5.87 12.24 10.82
C PHE A 78 -4.79 11.75 11.79
N ALA A 79 -3.73 11.08 11.29
CA ALA A 79 -2.65 10.55 12.11
C ALA A 79 -1.81 11.66 12.79
N LYS A 80 -1.61 12.81 12.12
CA LYS A 80 -0.83 13.94 12.68
C LYS A 80 -1.39 14.53 13.97
N ASP A 81 -2.67 14.36 14.24
CA ASP A 81 -3.33 14.84 15.46
C ASP A 81 -3.09 13.92 16.70
N GLY A 82 -2.06 13.08 16.68
CA GLY A 82 -1.75 12.13 17.75
C GLY A 82 -2.70 10.93 17.79
N ARG A 83 -3.39 10.65 16.69
CA ARG A 83 -4.32 9.52 16.53
C ARG A 83 -3.65 8.37 15.79
N THR A 84 -4.22 7.19 15.91
CA THR A 84 -3.69 5.98 15.28
C THR A 84 -4.54 5.58 14.07
N VAL A 85 -3.88 5.29 12.96
CA VAL A 85 -4.49 4.64 11.79
C VAL A 85 -3.96 3.22 11.70
N LEU A 86 -4.85 2.23 11.72
CA LEU A 86 -4.55 0.86 11.37
C LEU A 86 -5.16 0.58 10.00
N LEU A 87 -4.31 0.31 9.01
CA LEU A 87 -4.78 -0.01 7.67
C LEU A 87 -4.30 -1.39 7.21
N SER A 88 -5.15 -2.12 6.50
CA SER A 88 -4.76 -3.27 5.71
C SER A 88 -4.57 -2.84 4.25
N THR A 89 -3.56 -3.36 3.57
CA THR A 89 -3.38 -3.15 2.14
C THR A 89 -2.45 -4.22 1.54
N HIS A 90 -2.65 -4.52 0.27
CA HIS A 90 -1.69 -5.27 -0.54
C HIS A 90 -0.84 -4.35 -1.44
N LEU A 91 -1.07 -3.04 -1.39
CA LEU A 91 -0.35 -2.04 -2.18
C LEU A 91 0.89 -1.56 -1.42
N VAL A 92 2.05 -2.03 -1.84
CA VAL A 92 3.35 -1.70 -1.21
C VAL A 92 3.60 -0.19 -1.16
N GLU A 93 3.12 0.55 -2.16
CA GLU A 93 3.23 2.01 -2.21
C GLU A 93 2.46 2.70 -1.07
N ASP A 94 1.29 2.19 -0.67
CA ASP A 94 0.54 2.73 0.46
C ASP A 94 1.29 2.51 1.77
N VAL A 95 1.91 1.33 1.93
CA VAL A 95 2.77 1.04 3.07
C VAL A 95 3.92 2.05 3.16
N TYR A 96 4.61 2.27 2.05
CA TYR A 96 5.74 3.20 2.00
C TYR A 96 5.36 4.64 2.36
N GLN A 97 4.20 5.10 1.91
CA GLN A 97 3.80 6.50 2.08
C GLN A 97 3.05 6.79 3.38
N LEU A 98 2.39 5.79 3.98
CA LEU A 98 1.49 5.99 5.11
C LEU A 98 2.00 5.38 6.42
N SER A 99 2.86 4.34 6.36
CA SER A 99 3.14 3.54 7.54
C SER A 99 4.46 3.92 8.20
N GLU A 100 4.44 4.26 9.47
CA GLU A 100 5.64 4.32 10.31
C GLU A 100 6.09 2.91 10.72
N ARG A 101 5.12 2.04 10.99
CA ARG A 101 5.35 0.62 11.31
C ARG A 101 4.44 -0.26 10.48
N LEU A 102 4.93 -1.43 10.14
CA LEU A 102 4.18 -2.41 9.33
C LEU A 102 4.28 -3.82 9.94
N ALA A 103 3.30 -4.62 9.60
CA ALA A 103 3.27 -6.05 9.88
C ALA A 103 2.95 -6.80 8.58
N VAL A 104 3.78 -7.78 8.22
CA VAL A 104 3.53 -8.65 7.07
C VAL A 104 2.89 -9.94 7.56
N LEU A 105 1.71 -10.23 7.06
CA LEU A 105 0.96 -11.45 7.34
C LEU A 105 1.07 -12.43 6.17
N ARG A 106 1.42 -13.68 6.46
CA ARG A 106 1.50 -14.75 5.47
C ARG A 106 0.76 -15.99 5.97
N LYS A 107 -0.25 -16.46 5.22
CA LYS A 107 -1.07 -17.63 5.58
C LYS A 107 -1.60 -17.57 7.02
N GLY A 108 -2.09 -16.39 7.45
CA GLY A 108 -2.63 -16.17 8.79
C GLY A 108 -1.61 -16.05 9.92
N LYS A 109 -0.31 -16.06 9.62
CA LYS A 109 0.76 -15.90 10.61
C LYS A 109 1.49 -14.57 10.40
N LEU A 110 1.91 -13.96 11.51
CA LEU A 110 2.78 -12.80 11.49
C LEU A 110 4.19 -13.25 11.04
N PHE A 111 4.65 -12.72 9.91
CA PHE A 111 5.95 -13.05 9.34
C PHE A 111 7.00 -11.98 9.69
N PHE A 112 6.62 -10.72 9.65
CA PHE A 112 7.49 -9.59 9.96
C PHE A 112 6.71 -8.50 10.69
N THR A 113 7.37 -7.79 11.58
CA THR A 113 6.89 -6.52 12.15
C THR A 113 8.06 -5.58 12.36
N GLY A 114 7.89 -4.32 11.98
CA GLY A 114 8.96 -3.32 12.06
C GLY A 114 8.65 -2.09 11.22
N THR A 115 9.70 -1.39 10.82
CA THR A 115 9.66 -0.26 9.90
C THR A 115 9.90 -0.71 8.45
N SER A 116 9.57 0.15 7.48
CA SER A 116 9.92 -0.09 6.07
C SER A 116 11.43 -0.22 5.86
N GLN A 117 12.23 0.52 6.63
CA GLN A 117 13.68 0.45 6.54
C GLN A 117 14.24 -0.88 7.06
N GLU A 118 13.71 -1.40 8.18
CA GLU A 118 14.08 -2.71 8.70
C GLU A 118 13.70 -3.83 7.72
N LEU A 119 12.54 -3.68 7.06
CA LEU A 119 12.11 -4.62 6.03
C LEU A 119 13.06 -4.62 4.82
N LEU A 120 13.46 -3.44 4.32
CA LEU A 120 14.45 -3.32 3.25
C LEU A 120 15.80 -3.94 3.63
N GLN A 121 16.25 -3.72 4.87
CA GLN A 121 17.50 -4.30 5.37
C GLN A 121 17.52 -5.83 5.32
N SER A 122 16.38 -6.48 5.43
CA SER A 122 16.28 -7.95 5.37
C SER A 122 16.67 -8.55 4.01
N VAL A 123 16.59 -7.76 2.94
CA VAL A 123 16.93 -8.16 1.56
C VAL A 123 18.18 -7.46 1.03
N HIS A 124 18.91 -6.73 1.90
CA HIS A 124 20.10 -6.00 1.51
C HIS A 124 21.15 -6.90 0.86
N GLY A 125 21.62 -6.48 -0.32
CA GLY A 125 22.62 -7.20 -1.12
C GLY A 125 22.13 -8.47 -1.82
N LYS A 126 20.86 -8.88 -1.62
CA LYS A 126 20.31 -10.11 -2.22
C LYS A 126 19.61 -9.89 -3.56
N ILE A 127 19.30 -8.65 -3.89
CA ILE A 127 18.57 -8.33 -5.12
C ILE A 127 19.54 -8.03 -6.25
N LYS A 128 19.37 -8.73 -7.35
CA LYS A 128 20.22 -8.62 -8.54
C LYS A 128 19.38 -8.35 -9.78
N ALA A 129 20.03 -7.84 -10.83
CA ALA A 129 19.38 -7.65 -12.13
C ALA A 129 20.28 -8.21 -13.24
N LEU A 130 19.64 -8.92 -14.18
CA LEU A 130 20.27 -9.43 -15.40
C LEU A 130 19.54 -8.91 -16.63
N LYS A 131 20.30 -8.65 -17.68
CA LYS A 131 19.75 -8.46 -19.03
C LYS A 131 19.81 -9.82 -19.74
N LEU A 132 18.66 -10.25 -20.19
CA LEU A 132 18.43 -11.54 -20.86
C LEU A 132 18.09 -11.29 -22.33
N SER A 133 18.56 -12.17 -23.19
CA SER A 133 18.39 -12.06 -24.64
C SER A 133 17.00 -12.49 -25.13
N GLY A 134 16.20 -13.14 -24.25
CA GLY A 134 14.86 -13.59 -24.60
C GLY A 134 14.21 -14.47 -23.52
N GLU A 135 13.01 -14.93 -23.85
CA GLU A 135 12.13 -15.70 -22.97
C GLU A 135 12.77 -17.02 -22.47
N GLN A 136 13.59 -17.64 -23.29
CA GLN A 136 14.24 -18.92 -22.94
C GLN A 136 15.20 -18.74 -21.75
N GLU A 137 15.99 -17.66 -21.76
CA GLU A 137 16.88 -17.33 -20.63
C GLU A 137 16.09 -16.94 -19.38
N LEU A 138 14.94 -16.27 -19.54
CA LEU A 138 14.04 -15.95 -18.43
C LEU A 138 13.48 -17.22 -17.78
N LEU A 139 13.03 -18.19 -18.57
CA LEU A 139 12.53 -19.46 -18.06
C LEU A 139 13.64 -20.24 -17.29
N GLU A 140 14.88 -20.19 -17.78
CA GLU A 140 16.01 -20.81 -17.07
C GLU A 140 16.32 -20.09 -15.74
N LEU A 141 16.23 -18.76 -15.72
CA LEU A 141 16.41 -17.98 -14.51
C LEU A 141 15.28 -18.31 -13.49
N GLN A 142 14.04 -18.39 -13.92
CA GLN A 142 12.87 -18.70 -13.07
C GLN A 142 12.95 -20.10 -12.42
N LYS A 143 13.64 -21.05 -13.07
CA LYS A 143 13.89 -22.40 -12.46
C LYS A 143 14.91 -22.36 -11.33
N LYS A 144 15.82 -21.36 -11.32
CA LYS A 144 16.98 -21.30 -10.42
C LYS A 144 16.87 -20.22 -9.36
N ALA A 145 16.13 -19.15 -9.64
CA ALA A 145 16.01 -18.00 -8.78
C ALA A 145 14.57 -17.46 -8.78
N VAL A 146 14.24 -16.73 -7.74
CA VAL A 146 12.94 -16.04 -7.64
C VAL A 146 13.01 -14.75 -8.45
N VAL A 147 12.36 -14.73 -9.60
CA VAL A 147 12.21 -13.52 -10.40
C VAL A 147 11.11 -12.66 -9.79
N ILE A 148 11.46 -11.43 -9.42
CA ILE A 148 10.56 -10.47 -8.75
C ILE A 148 9.79 -9.66 -9.80
N SER A 149 10.52 -9.13 -10.78
CA SER A 149 9.92 -8.35 -11.85
C SER A 149 10.73 -8.45 -13.15
N THR A 150 10.05 -8.20 -14.26
CA THR A 150 10.66 -8.14 -15.59
C THR A 150 10.26 -6.85 -16.30
N THR A 151 11.19 -6.24 -17.01
CA THR A 151 10.95 -5.07 -17.86
C THR A 151 11.49 -5.37 -19.25
N TYR A 152 10.68 -5.13 -20.29
CA TYR A 152 11.08 -5.32 -21.69
C TYR A 152 11.73 -4.04 -22.21
N GLU A 153 12.99 -4.12 -22.63
CA GLU A 153 13.77 -3.04 -23.22
C GLU A 153 14.14 -3.42 -24.68
N GLY A 154 13.25 -3.14 -25.63
CA GLY A 154 13.41 -3.60 -27.01
C GLY A 154 13.38 -5.13 -27.11
N ASN A 155 14.47 -5.73 -27.59
CA ASN A 155 14.62 -7.19 -27.70
C ASN A 155 15.24 -7.85 -26.46
N GLN A 156 15.50 -7.09 -25.41
CA GLN A 156 16.06 -7.60 -24.16
C GLN A 156 15.03 -7.59 -23.04
N ILE A 157 15.19 -8.52 -22.12
CA ILE A 157 14.40 -8.60 -20.90
C ILE A 157 15.34 -8.29 -19.73
N LYS A 158 15.04 -7.22 -18.99
CA LYS A 158 15.71 -6.94 -17.73
C LYS A 158 14.94 -7.62 -16.61
N ALA A 159 15.50 -8.66 -16.02
CA ALA A 159 14.91 -9.39 -14.91
C ALA A 159 15.54 -8.95 -13.58
N ARG A 160 14.69 -8.58 -12.62
CA ARG A 160 15.05 -8.43 -11.20
C ARG A 160 14.77 -9.74 -10.50
N PHE A 161 15.72 -10.23 -9.73
CA PHE A 161 15.59 -11.52 -9.06
C PHE A 161 16.32 -11.55 -7.72
N MET A 162 15.96 -12.50 -6.90
CA MET A 162 16.58 -12.74 -5.61
C MET A 162 17.68 -13.80 -5.74
N ASP A 163 18.85 -13.49 -5.21
CA ASP A 163 20.01 -14.36 -5.16
C ASP A 163 20.52 -14.49 -3.71
N GLU A 164 19.85 -15.31 -2.93
CA GLU A 164 20.17 -15.51 -1.50
C GLU A 164 21.56 -16.15 -1.29
N ASN A 165 21.98 -16.98 -2.22
CA ASN A 165 23.22 -17.77 -2.13
C ASN A 165 24.39 -17.12 -2.84
N ASN A 166 24.20 -15.92 -3.37
CA ASN A 166 25.21 -15.19 -4.18
C ASN A 166 25.77 -16.03 -5.33
N ALA A 167 24.88 -16.82 -5.97
CA ALA A 167 25.24 -17.76 -7.04
C ALA A 167 25.54 -17.06 -8.37
N TYR A 168 25.11 -15.82 -8.55
CA TYR A 168 25.28 -15.04 -9.76
C TYR A 168 26.35 -13.96 -9.56
N SER A 169 27.38 -13.97 -10.42
CA SER A 169 28.49 -13.01 -10.42
C SER A 169 28.08 -11.65 -11.01
N VAL A 170 27.00 -11.07 -10.50
CA VAL A 170 26.53 -9.71 -10.86
C VAL A 170 26.37 -8.88 -9.60
N SER A 171 26.62 -7.57 -9.73
CA SER A 171 26.49 -6.66 -8.58
C SER A 171 25.05 -6.55 -8.12
N PRO A 172 24.81 -6.44 -6.82
CA PRO A 172 23.49 -6.12 -6.29
C PRO A 172 22.95 -4.79 -6.84
N VAL A 173 21.64 -4.67 -6.95
CA VAL A 173 20.95 -3.42 -7.28
C VAL A 173 20.22 -2.90 -6.05
N ALA A 174 19.91 -1.60 -6.04
CA ALA A 174 19.16 -1.01 -4.94
C ALA A 174 17.83 -1.74 -4.74
N GLU A 175 17.55 -2.08 -3.50
CA GLU A 175 16.36 -2.81 -3.08
C GLU A 175 15.13 -1.91 -3.06
N THR A 176 13.95 -2.50 -3.29
CA THR A 176 12.66 -1.84 -3.15
C THR A 176 11.81 -2.55 -2.09
N LEU A 177 10.78 -1.89 -1.58
CA LEU A 177 9.82 -2.53 -0.68
C LEU A 177 9.06 -3.68 -1.35
N GLU A 178 8.87 -3.62 -2.67
CA GLU A 178 8.27 -4.71 -3.43
C GLU A 178 9.16 -5.95 -3.43
N ASP A 179 10.49 -5.78 -3.59
CA ASP A 179 11.45 -6.89 -3.46
C ASP A 179 11.36 -7.53 -2.08
N ALA A 180 11.33 -6.71 -1.04
CA ALA A 180 11.25 -7.18 0.33
C ALA A 180 9.90 -7.85 0.64
N TYR A 181 8.80 -7.35 0.09
CA TYR A 181 7.49 -7.97 0.21
C TYR A 181 7.45 -9.34 -0.48
N VAL A 182 7.97 -9.46 -1.71
CA VAL A 182 8.06 -10.75 -2.43
C VAL A 182 8.91 -11.73 -1.64
N TYR A 183 10.00 -11.28 -1.02
CA TYR A 183 10.81 -12.11 -0.11
C TYR A 183 9.99 -12.66 1.06
N CYS A 184 9.27 -11.79 1.77
CA CYS A 184 8.39 -12.19 2.88
C CYS A 184 7.32 -13.20 2.45
N MET A 185 6.82 -13.08 1.24
CA MET A 185 5.79 -13.99 0.69
C MET A 185 6.36 -15.33 0.24
N GLY A 186 7.68 -15.53 0.36
CA GLY A 186 8.37 -16.80 0.11
C GLY A 186 8.86 -16.99 -1.30
N GLY A 187 9.06 -15.89 -2.01
CA GLY A 187 9.76 -15.87 -3.29
C GLY A 187 9.11 -16.66 -4.43
N LYS A 188 7.92 -17.19 -4.25
CA LYS A 188 7.15 -17.77 -5.34
C LYS A 188 6.10 -16.75 -5.79
N ALA A 189 6.49 -15.90 -6.72
CA ALA A 189 5.55 -15.26 -7.60
C ALA A 189 4.90 -16.38 -8.42
N HIS A 190 3.58 -16.52 -8.31
CA HIS A 190 2.72 -17.43 -9.06
C HIS A 190 2.69 -18.91 -8.60
N GLU A 191 1.80 -19.21 -7.66
CA GLU A 191 0.85 -20.31 -7.77
C GLU A 191 -0.55 -19.74 -7.87
#